data_af5e7f9dc25c37f5eec4f1c91b1ae450
#
_entry.id   af5e7f9dc25c37f5eec4f1c91b1ae450
#
_cell.length_a   1.000
_cell.length_b   1.000
_cell.length_c   1.000
_cell.angle_alpha   90.00
_cell.angle_beta   90.00
_cell.angle_gamma   90.00
#
_symmetry.space_group_name_H-M   'P 1'
#
loop_
_entity.id
_entity.type
_entity.pdbx_description
1 polymer ?
#
loop_
_entity_poly.entity_id
_entity_poly.type
_entity_poly.pdbx_seq_one_letter_code
_entity_poly.pdbx_strand_id
1 'polypeptide(L)'
;MIHGVSREPTPGVLNSGVPVTHSTRNRFIASLAVALLLGAAAWNCARAGEKPRTRVLLIGVDAGEWDVLGPLLDAGRCPNFARMRDQGSAGKLRSLEPLTKSPIIWASIATGKVPRKHGILDFFVKQRAQERSRARAAKAPGEEESPATSNLWRARTIWQILGGLGRTVGVVGWWTTWPAQPVNGLLVSDYVQYDLGSWPRKDSRRTYPDSLDATVERLRRTPESVSWAEIFQFVPAIDTTNVTPKQEELVRNLKWVYAADMTFYRVAMELYRQRHPDFFTVYFRGVDEISHLYWDIDLPGYSNPPLTDAEMAWIRHLIPNYYVFTDRLLGNFLKEAGKDTDVIVCSDHGFMGGGKGVMAHKLDGMIFMMGPHVVKGGSISGATVLDIAPTILAIYGLPTARDMDGRPIPGGLDPGIVKRVERETRLETYETARAPGQSEEPLRSPVDEELRERLRSLGYIQ
;
A
#
# COMPACT_ATOMS: atom_id res chain seq x y z
N MET A 1 -1.12 -80.38 54.04
CA MET A 1 -0.99 -79.74 55.38
C MET A 1 -1.65 -78.41 55.29
N ILE A 2 -2.81 -78.34 55.84
CA ILE A 2 -3.23 -77.54 56.96
C ILE A 2 -3.76 -76.13 56.64
N HIS A 3 -5.03 -75.97 56.93
CA HIS A 3 -5.91 -74.91 57.46
C HIS A 3 -6.33 -73.82 56.47
N GLY A 4 -7.55 -73.61 56.10
CA GLY A 4 -8.82 -73.71 56.89
C GLY A 4 -9.03 -72.48 57.74
N VAL A 5 -9.68 -71.39 57.25
CA VAL A 5 -10.44 -70.51 58.14
C VAL A 5 -11.59 -69.88 57.30
N SER A 6 -12.78 -70.24 57.77
CA SER A 6 -14.07 -69.65 57.43
C SER A 6 -14.20 -68.23 57.96
N ARG A 7 -14.83 -67.33 57.26
CA ARG A 7 -15.47 -66.10 57.80
C ARG A 7 -16.81 -65.83 57.14
N GLU A 8 -17.73 -65.55 57.96
CA GLU A 8 -19.16 -65.27 57.76
C GLU A 8 -19.46 -64.02 56.98
N PRO A 9 -20.69 -63.87 56.42
CA PRO A 9 -21.08 -62.69 55.63
C PRO A 9 -21.57 -61.55 56.52
N THR A 10 -21.15 -60.34 56.22
CA THR A 10 -21.67 -59.09 56.80
C THR A 10 -22.85 -58.55 55.97
N PRO A 11 -23.84 -57.87 56.61
CA PRO A 11 -25.13 -57.55 56.00
C PRO A 11 -25.08 -56.34 55.08
N GLY A 12 -26.01 -56.36 54.14
CA GLY A 12 -26.12 -55.41 53.01
C GLY A 12 -26.38 -53.95 53.39
N VAL A 13 -25.76 -53.08 52.65
CA VAL A 13 -26.10 -51.66 52.60
C VAL A 13 -27.25 -51.46 51.62
N LEU A 14 -28.39 -51.01 52.13
CA LEU A 14 -29.56 -50.59 51.39
C LEU A 14 -29.22 -49.36 50.53
N ASN A 15 -29.22 -49.54 49.23
CA ASN A 15 -29.06 -48.46 48.25
C ASN A 15 -30.45 -47.81 48.02
N SER A 16 -30.73 -46.68 48.69
CA SER A 16 -31.93 -45.90 48.51
C SER A 16 -31.79 -45.07 47.27
N GLY A 17 -31.97 -45.67 46.10
CA GLY A 17 -32.12 -44.99 44.86
C GLY A 17 -33.44 -44.20 44.82
N VAL A 18 -33.37 -42.90 44.98
CA VAL A 18 -34.51 -42.02 44.72
C VAL A 18 -34.79 -42.02 43.19
N PRO A 19 -36.00 -42.41 42.75
CA PRO A 19 -36.32 -42.38 41.32
C PRO A 19 -36.41 -40.94 40.86
N VAL A 20 -35.45 -40.50 40.02
CA VAL A 20 -35.55 -39.24 39.28
C VAL A 20 -36.66 -39.40 38.27
N THR A 21 -37.82 -38.81 38.54
CA THR A 21 -38.97 -38.85 37.64
C THR A 21 -38.64 -38.16 36.30
N HIS A 22 -39.12 -38.70 35.17
CA HIS A 22 -38.96 -38.17 33.84
C HIS A 22 -39.31 -36.68 33.72
N SER A 23 -40.16 -36.17 34.60
CA SER A 23 -40.59 -34.76 34.68
C SER A 23 -39.45 -33.81 35.09
N THR A 24 -38.56 -34.18 35.99
CA THR A 24 -37.43 -33.34 36.43
C THR A 24 -36.36 -33.25 35.36
N ARG A 25 -36.10 -34.34 34.63
CA ARG A 25 -35.12 -34.38 33.53
C ARG A 25 -35.54 -33.48 32.34
N ASN A 26 -36.82 -33.51 31.99
CA ASN A 26 -37.35 -32.65 30.91
C ASN A 26 -37.37 -31.15 31.29
N ARG A 27 -37.60 -30.82 32.58
CA ARG A 27 -37.49 -29.43 33.05
C ARG A 27 -36.06 -28.89 33.03
N PHE A 28 -35.07 -29.73 33.36
CA PHE A 28 -33.65 -29.36 33.29
C PHE A 28 -33.20 -29.14 31.82
N ILE A 29 -33.62 -30.00 30.90
CA ILE A 29 -33.29 -29.87 29.46
C ILE A 29 -33.97 -28.63 28.88
N ALA A 30 -35.24 -28.36 29.24
CA ALA A 30 -35.94 -27.17 28.80
C ALA A 30 -35.31 -25.88 29.34
N SER A 31 -34.85 -25.85 30.59
CA SER A 31 -34.17 -24.70 31.19
C SER A 31 -32.81 -24.45 30.55
N LEU A 32 -32.04 -25.50 30.20
CA LEU A 32 -30.76 -25.39 29.54
C LEU A 32 -30.93 -24.86 28.09
N ALA A 33 -31.95 -25.34 27.38
CA ALA A 33 -32.27 -24.84 26.02
C ALA A 33 -32.69 -23.36 26.00
N VAL A 34 -33.49 -22.92 26.98
CA VAL A 34 -33.88 -21.52 27.16
C VAL A 34 -32.67 -20.66 27.51
N ALA A 35 -31.77 -21.13 28.38
CA ALA A 35 -30.54 -20.38 28.69
C ALA A 35 -29.59 -20.27 27.51
N LEU A 36 -29.48 -21.30 26.66
CA LEU A 36 -28.71 -21.26 25.42
C LEU A 36 -29.33 -20.35 24.39
N LEU A 37 -30.66 -20.32 24.25
CA LEU A 37 -31.38 -19.41 23.34
C LEU A 37 -31.29 -17.95 23.82
N LEU A 38 -31.40 -17.70 25.11
CA LEU A 38 -31.20 -16.35 25.69
C LEU A 38 -29.75 -15.91 25.58
N GLY A 39 -28.79 -16.81 25.78
CA GLY A 39 -27.36 -16.54 25.54
C GLY A 39 -27.05 -16.21 24.06
N ALA A 40 -27.64 -16.97 23.13
CA ALA A 40 -27.51 -16.73 21.70
C ALA A 40 -28.21 -15.41 21.26
N ALA A 41 -29.37 -15.10 21.84
CA ALA A 41 -30.08 -13.85 21.60
C ALA A 41 -29.32 -12.65 22.18
N ALA A 42 -28.78 -12.76 23.40
CA ALA A 42 -27.92 -11.72 23.99
C ALA A 42 -26.61 -11.52 23.22
N TRP A 43 -26.00 -12.61 22.71
CA TRP A 43 -24.83 -12.56 21.82
C TRP A 43 -25.13 -11.88 20.49
N ASN A 44 -26.27 -12.19 19.89
CA ASN A 44 -26.74 -11.54 18.66
C ASN A 44 -27.15 -10.07 18.88
N CYS A 45 -27.79 -9.74 20.01
CA CYS A 45 -28.08 -8.35 20.37
C CYS A 45 -26.82 -7.53 20.66
N ALA A 46 -25.81 -8.12 21.33
CA ALA A 46 -24.52 -7.46 21.55
C ALA A 46 -23.79 -7.20 20.21
N ARG A 47 -23.87 -8.13 19.25
CA ARG A 47 -23.35 -7.93 17.89
C ARG A 47 -24.17 -6.96 17.03
N ALA A 48 -25.47 -6.89 17.21
CA ALA A 48 -26.34 -5.99 16.46
C ALA A 48 -26.16 -4.52 16.85
N GLY A 49 -25.49 -4.23 17.96
CA GLY A 49 -25.21 -2.85 18.42
C GLY A 49 -23.83 -2.30 18.04
N GLU A 50 -22.89 -3.11 17.60
CA GLU A 50 -21.62 -2.62 17.07
C GLU A 50 -21.81 -2.08 15.66
N LYS A 51 -21.73 -0.75 15.51
CA LYS A 51 -21.64 -0.16 14.18
C LYS A 51 -20.50 -0.83 13.41
N PRO A 52 -20.71 -1.18 12.13
CA PRO A 52 -19.66 -1.76 11.30
C PRO A 52 -18.39 -0.91 11.40
N ARG A 53 -17.28 -1.56 11.71
CA ARG A 53 -15.99 -0.87 11.87
C ARG A 53 -15.57 -0.30 10.52
N THR A 54 -15.50 1.02 10.40
CA THR A 54 -15.05 1.71 9.18
C THR A 54 -13.65 1.23 8.82
N ARG A 55 -13.48 0.77 7.58
CA ARG A 55 -12.19 0.36 7.02
C ARG A 55 -11.90 1.13 5.74
N VAL A 56 -10.65 1.50 5.55
CA VAL A 56 -10.17 2.17 4.34
C VAL A 56 -8.96 1.44 3.79
N LEU A 57 -9.01 1.13 2.50
CA LEU A 57 -7.90 0.62 1.71
C LEU A 57 -7.48 1.69 0.70
N LEU A 58 -6.25 2.21 0.84
CA LEU A 58 -5.64 3.15 -0.09
C LEU A 58 -4.62 2.42 -0.97
N ILE A 59 -4.78 2.48 -2.27
CA ILE A 59 -3.85 1.91 -3.26
C ILE A 59 -3.25 3.06 -4.05
N GLY A 60 -1.94 3.25 -3.91
CA GLY A 60 -1.16 4.17 -4.73
C GLY A 60 -0.69 3.48 -6.01
N VAL A 61 -0.94 4.11 -7.16
CA VAL A 61 -0.45 3.68 -8.48
C VAL A 61 0.28 4.87 -9.09
N ASP A 62 1.60 4.80 -9.15
CA ASP A 62 2.43 5.89 -9.67
C ASP A 62 2.16 6.14 -11.15
N ALA A 63 2.08 7.41 -11.54
CA ALA A 63 1.88 7.89 -12.91
C ALA A 63 0.67 7.29 -13.67
N GLY A 64 -0.44 7.03 -12.97
CA GLY A 64 -1.66 6.54 -13.61
C GLY A 64 -2.25 7.56 -14.60
N GLU A 65 -2.32 7.21 -15.89
CA GLU A 65 -2.64 8.09 -16.99
C GLU A 65 -3.97 7.73 -17.67
N TRP A 66 -4.86 8.71 -17.77
CA TRP A 66 -6.18 8.52 -18.39
C TRP A 66 -6.13 8.24 -19.89
N ASP A 67 -5.14 8.81 -20.62
CA ASP A 67 -5.00 8.59 -22.06
C ASP A 67 -4.63 7.13 -22.40
N VAL A 68 -4.08 6.37 -21.43
CA VAL A 68 -3.84 4.92 -21.53
C VAL A 68 -5.02 4.13 -20.96
N LEU A 69 -5.47 4.48 -19.76
CA LEU A 69 -6.51 3.72 -19.06
C LEU A 69 -7.88 3.86 -19.73
N GLY A 70 -8.25 5.05 -20.22
CA GLY A 70 -9.54 5.30 -20.86
C GLY A 70 -9.86 4.32 -21.99
N PRO A 71 -9.02 4.21 -23.03
CA PRO A 71 -9.21 3.22 -24.09
C PRO A 71 -9.27 1.77 -23.61
N LEU A 72 -8.56 1.42 -22.54
CA LEU A 72 -8.61 0.08 -21.95
C LEU A 72 -9.94 -0.19 -21.21
N LEU A 73 -10.51 0.83 -20.56
CA LEU A 73 -11.84 0.75 -19.97
C LEU A 73 -12.91 0.55 -21.04
N ASP A 74 -12.85 1.32 -22.12
CA ASP A 74 -13.80 1.24 -23.25
C ASP A 74 -13.72 -0.11 -23.97
N ALA A 75 -12.52 -0.68 -24.04
CA ALA A 75 -12.29 -2.03 -24.61
C ALA A 75 -12.61 -3.17 -23.61
N GLY A 76 -13.05 -2.88 -22.38
CA GLY A 76 -13.35 -3.87 -21.34
C GLY A 76 -12.13 -4.63 -20.81
N ARG A 77 -10.91 -4.11 -21.03
CA ARG A 77 -9.65 -4.76 -20.64
C ARG A 77 -9.25 -4.52 -19.18
N CYS A 78 -9.83 -3.49 -18.54
CA CYS A 78 -9.61 -3.14 -17.14
C CYS A 78 -10.95 -3.16 -16.37
N PRO A 79 -11.55 -4.35 -16.15
CA PRO A 79 -12.90 -4.48 -15.58
C PRO A 79 -13.00 -4.05 -14.12
N ASN A 80 -11.89 -4.09 -13.35
CA ASN A 80 -11.90 -3.70 -11.94
C ASN A 80 -11.87 -2.18 -11.77
N PHE A 81 -11.09 -1.46 -12.57
CA PHE A 81 -11.17 -0.01 -12.66
C PHE A 81 -12.53 0.45 -13.19
N ALA A 82 -13.08 -0.24 -14.21
CA ALA A 82 -14.43 0.03 -14.70
C ALA A 82 -15.47 -0.15 -13.59
N ARG A 83 -15.39 -1.23 -12.79
CA ARG A 83 -16.26 -1.46 -11.63
C ARG A 83 -16.15 -0.32 -10.61
N MET A 84 -14.94 0.16 -10.30
CA MET A 84 -14.77 1.28 -9.36
C MET A 84 -15.38 2.57 -9.91
N ARG A 85 -15.24 2.84 -11.20
CA ARG A 85 -15.88 3.98 -11.86
C ARG A 85 -17.40 3.89 -11.79
N ASP A 86 -17.97 2.75 -12.15
CA ASP A 86 -19.41 2.59 -12.35
C ASP A 86 -20.18 2.39 -11.03
N GLN A 87 -19.56 1.75 -10.03
CA GLN A 87 -20.14 1.48 -8.71
C GLN A 87 -19.65 2.43 -7.61
N GLY A 88 -18.77 3.35 -7.94
CA GLY A 88 -18.19 4.35 -7.05
C GLY A 88 -18.08 5.69 -7.74
N SER A 89 -16.98 6.40 -7.55
CA SER A 89 -16.69 7.70 -8.16
C SER A 89 -15.30 7.69 -8.75
N ALA A 90 -15.13 8.34 -9.90
CA ALA A 90 -13.83 8.45 -10.56
C ALA A 90 -13.61 9.84 -11.16
N GLY A 91 -12.35 10.19 -11.39
CA GLY A 91 -12.00 11.44 -12.03
C GLY A 91 -10.50 11.70 -12.09
N LYS A 92 -10.15 12.94 -12.37
CA LYS A 92 -8.76 13.43 -12.37
C LYS A 92 -8.35 13.83 -10.97
N LEU A 93 -7.10 13.52 -10.62
CA LEU A 93 -6.45 13.98 -9.41
C LEU A 93 -5.29 14.90 -9.79
N ARG A 94 -5.40 16.18 -9.47
CA ARG A 94 -4.37 17.16 -9.82
C ARG A 94 -3.21 17.06 -8.85
N SER A 95 -2.01 16.98 -9.41
CA SER A 95 -0.75 16.96 -8.68
C SER A 95 -0.37 18.33 -8.11
N LEU A 96 0.80 18.42 -7.49
CA LEU A 96 1.37 19.68 -7.03
C LEU A 96 1.80 20.56 -8.21
N GLU A 97 1.68 21.87 -8.05
CA GLU A 97 2.11 22.84 -9.04
C GLU A 97 3.12 23.83 -8.41
N PRO A 98 4.34 23.97 -8.96
CA PRO A 98 4.86 23.25 -10.12
C PRO A 98 4.96 21.74 -9.87
N LEU A 99 4.84 20.96 -10.96
CA LEU A 99 4.99 19.51 -10.88
C LEU A 99 6.38 19.14 -10.38
N THR A 100 6.44 18.17 -9.48
CA THR A 100 7.66 17.76 -8.78
C THR A 100 7.81 16.24 -8.77
N LYS A 101 8.74 15.71 -7.99
CA LYS A 101 9.15 14.31 -7.95
C LYS A 101 8.21 13.47 -7.07
N SER A 102 8.02 12.20 -7.43
CA SER A 102 7.09 11.27 -6.75
C SER A 102 7.23 11.21 -5.22
N PRO A 103 8.41 11.12 -4.59
CA PRO A 103 8.49 11.09 -3.11
C PRO A 103 7.86 12.32 -2.45
N ILE A 104 7.97 13.49 -3.09
CA ILE A 104 7.40 14.75 -2.59
C ILE A 104 5.88 14.71 -2.68
N ILE A 105 5.35 14.25 -3.81
CA ILE A 105 3.91 14.20 -4.04
C ILE A 105 3.27 13.12 -3.17
N TRP A 106 3.87 11.93 -3.08
CA TRP A 106 3.41 10.86 -2.20
C TRP A 106 3.44 11.25 -0.72
N ALA A 107 4.41 12.09 -0.32
CA ALA A 107 4.43 12.69 1.02
C ALA A 107 3.26 13.67 1.21
N SER A 108 2.90 14.44 0.20
CA SER A 108 1.73 15.33 0.24
C SER A 108 0.42 14.55 0.31
N ILE A 109 0.29 13.43 -0.43
CA ILE A 109 -0.86 12.51 -0.34
C ILE A 109 -1.00 11.95 1.08
N ALA A 110 0.12 11.52 1.68
CA ALA A 110 0.14 10.91 3.01
C ALA A 110 -0.19 11.88 4.16
N THR A 111 -0.02 13.18 3.96
CA THR A 111 -0.16 14.19 5.02
C THR A 111 -1.28 15.20 4.80
N GLY A 112 -1.71 15.37 3.55
CA GLY A 112 -2.62 16.46 3.16
C GLY A 112 -1.96 17.85 3.23
N LYS A 113 -0.62 17.92 3.16
CA LYS A 113 0.18 19.13 3.36
C LYS A 113 1.16 19.36 2.21
N VAL A 114 1.49 20.63 1.97
CA VAL A 114 2.50 21.02 0.98
C VAL A 114 3.92 20.64 1.43
N PRO A 115 4.90 20.53 0.51
CA PRO A 115 6.25 20.03 0.77
C PRO A 115 6.98 20.74 1.92
N ARG A 116 6.89 22.07 2.02
CA ARG A 116 7.51 22.85 3.11
C ARG A 116 7.02 22.47 4.51
N LYS A 117 5.79 21.92 4.63
CA LYS A 117 5.21 21.50 5.92
C LYS A 117 5.60 20.06 6.27
N HIS A 118 5.61 19.14 5.29
CA HIS A 118 5.93 17.74 5.59
C HIS A 118 7.43 17.42 5.53
N GLY A 119 8.26 18.27 4.92
CA GLY A 119 9.72 18.21 5.00
C GLY A 119 10.41 17.29 4.00
N ILE A 120 9.69 16.53 3.19
CA ILE A 120 10.26 15.72 2.09
C ILE A 120 10.31 16.63 0.86
N LEU A 121 11.52 16.93 0.37
CA LEU A 121 11.75 17.97 -0.63
C LEU A 121 12.43 17.47 -1.90
N ASP A 122 13.03 16.28 -1.88
CA ASP A 122 13.66 15.64 -3.03
C ASP A 122 13.83 14.13 -2.78
N PHE A 123 14.27 13.37 -3.83
CA PHE A 123 14.77 12.00 -3.68
C PHE A 123 16.00 11.93 -2.78
N PHE A 124 16.89 12.93 -2.90
CA PHE A 124 18.15 13.01 -2.18
C PHE A 124 18.26 14.31 -1.39
N VAL A 125 18.91 14.24 -0.26
CA VAL A 125 19.15 15.37 0.64
C VAL A 125 20.64 15.58 0.81
N LYS A 126 21.09 16.84 0.67
CA LYS A 126 22.48 17.22 0.90
C LYS A 126 22.81 17.16 2.39
N GLN A 127 23.92 16.49 2.75
CA GLN A 127 24.38 16.45 4.13
C GLN A 127 24.94 17.80 4.57
N ARG A 128 24.65 18.21 5.80
CA ARG A 128 25.19 19.47 6.37
C ARG A 128 26.70 19.42 6.57
N ALA A 129 27.37 20.57 6.37
CA ALA A 129 28.84 20.71 6.39
C ALA A 129 29.51 20.29 7.70
N GLN A 130 28.80 20.19 8.83
CA GLN A 130 29.38 19.87 10.14
C GLN A 130 29.78 18.40 10.32
N GLU A 131 29.10 17.45 9.66
CA GLU A 131 29.54 16.03 9.62
C GLU A 131 30.65 15.80 8.59
N ARG A 132 30.81 16.69 7.61
CA ARG A 132 31.88 16.66 6.61
C ARG A 132 33.29 16.62 7.24
N SER A 133 33.49 17.21 8.41
CA SER A 133 34.79 17.21 9.07
C SER A 133 35.22 15.85 9.65
N ARG A 134 34.26 14.97 9.97
CA ARG A 134 34.55 13.61 10.49
C ARG A 134 34.67 12.56 9.38
N ALA A 135 33.97 12.76 8.26
CA ALA A 135 34.02 11.85 7.10
C ALA A 135 35.18 12.19 6.12
N ARG A 136 35.80 13.35 6.24
CA ARG A 136 36.80 13.89 5.31
C ARG A 136 38.14 13.16 5.23
N ALA A 137 38.36 12.15 6.05
CA ALA A 137 39.58 11.35 5.98
C ALA A 137 39.64 10.35 4.80
N ALA A 138 38.57 10.20 3.98
CA ALA A 138 38.49 9.09 3.04
C ALA A 138 37.91 9.35 1.62
N LYS A 139 37.40 10.55 1.23
CA LYS A 139 36.86 10.69 -0.16
C LYS A 139 36.95 12.12 -0.73
N ALA A 140 37.03 12.17 -2.09
CA ALA A 140 37.13 13.33 -2.96
C ALA A 140 35.96 14.33 -2.89
N PRO A 141 36.12 15.59 -3.37
CA PRO A 141 35.12 16.65 -3.23
C PRO A 141 33.92 16.44 -4.20
N GLY A 142 32.89 15.80 -3.69
CA GLY A 142 31.55 15.79 -4.26
C GLY A 142 30.57 16.04 -3.12
N GLU A 143 29.53 16.84 -3.32
CA GLU A 143 28.47 16.99 -2.33
C GLU A 143 27.85 15.62 -2.07
N GLU A 144 28.01 15.11 -0.86
CA GLU A 144 27.51 13.78 -0.49
C GLU A 144 26.01 13.89 -0.23
N GLU A 145 25.20 13.42 -1.18
CA GLU A 145 23.76 13.36 -1.08
C GLU A 145 23.35 11.95 -0.64
N SER A 146 22.38 11.85 0.26
CA SER A 146 21.78 10.57 0.67
C SER A 146 20.28 10.55 0.35
N PRO A 147 19.69 9.37 0.08
CA PRO A 147 18.27 9.27 -0.14
C PRO A 147 17.46 9.85 1.02
N ALA A 148 16.30 10.42 0.73
CA ALA A 148 15.37 10.90 1.75
C ALA A 148 14.84 9.71 2.57
N THR A 149 14.91 9.82 3.89
CA THR A 149 14.56 8.76 4.84
C THR A 149 13.44 9.18 5.80
N SER A 150 12.80 8.21 6.45
CA SER A 150 11.58 8.43 7.25
C SER A 150 11.76 9.37 8.44
N ASN A 151 12.97 9.55 8.94
CA ASN A 151 13.29 10.51 10.02
C ASN A 151 13.22 11.98 9.60
N LEU A 152 13.12 12.26 8.29
CA LEU A 152 13.00 13.62 7.75
C LEU A 152 11.57 14.16 7.78
N TRP A 153 10.56 13.31 8.02
CA TRP A 153 9.18 13.75 8.12
C TRP A 153 9.00 14.80 9.22
N ARG A 154 8.43 15.94 8.84
CA ARG A 154 8.09 17.05 9.75
C ARG A 154 6.60 17.11 10.06
N ALA A 155 5.79 16.33 9.35
CA ALA A 155 4.35 16.23 9.55
C ALA A 155 3.96 14.77 9.77
N ARG A 156 2.89 14.54 10.56
CA ARG A 156 2.31 13.22 10.73
C ARG A 156 1.61 12.77 9.45
N THR A 157 1.91 11.55 9.07
CA THR A 157 1.20 10.86 8.00
C THR A 157 -0.17 10.39 8.47
N ILE A 158 -1.08 10.13 7.53
CA ILE A 158 -2.44 9.65 7.84
C ILE A 158 -2.42 8.38 8.71
N TRP A 159 -1.51 7.46 8.48
CA TRP A 159 -1.39 6.24 9.30
C TRP A 159 -0.86 6.52 10.71
N GLN A 160 -0.02 7.53 10.90
CA GLN A 160 0.41 7.96 12.25
C GLN A 160 -0.71 8.69 12.99
N ILE A 161 -1.53 9.49 12.28
CA ILE A 161 -2.71 10.15 12.85
C ILE A 161 -3.72 9.09 13.30
N LEU A 162 -4.11 8.19 12.40
CA LEU A 162 -5.09 7.13 12.69
C LEU A 162 -4.59 6.18 13.78
N GLY A 163 -3.31 5.78 13.74
CA GLY A 163 -2.69 4.95 14.78
C GLY A 163 -2.68 5.62 16.15
N GLY A 164 -2.38 6.93 16.20
CA GLY A 164 -2.45 7.73 17.43
C GLY A 164 -3.86 7.87 18.00
N LEU A 165 -4.89 7.72 17.17
CA LEU A 165 -6.30 7.69 17.55
C LEU A 165 -6.83 6.26 17.79
N GLY A 166 -5.95 5.28 17.96
CA GLY A 166 -6.29 3.90 18.31
C GLY A 166 -6.75 3.02 17.15
N ARG A 167 -6.66 3.49 15.88
CA ARG A 167 -6.96 2.66 14.72
C ARG A 167 -5.77 1.78 14.37
N THR A 168 -6.04 0.53 14.00
CA THR A 168 -5.00 -0.37 13.50
C THR A 168 -4.65 -0.01 12.06
N VAL A 169 -3.33 0.03 11.76
CA VAL A 169 -2.85 0.48 10.45
C VAL A 169 -1.90 -0.54 9.82
N GLY A 170 -1.90 -0.60 8.48
CA GLY A 170 -0.94 -1.35 7.70
C GLY A 170 -0.41 -0.48 6.55
N VAL A 171 0.90 -0.44 6.38
CA VAL A 171 1.57 0.36 5.34
C VAL A 171 2.57 -0.52 4.61
N VAL A 172 2.51 -0.57 3.28
CA VAL A 172 3.42 -1.39 2.47
C VAL A 172 3.96 -0.59 1.29
N GLY A 173 5.26 -0.44 1.24
CA GLY A 173 6.00 0.08 0.10
C GLY A 173 5.90 1.59 -0.13
N TRP A 174 5.32 2.36 0.78
CA TRP A 174 5.15 3.80 0.62
C TRP A 174 6.49 4.53 0.63
N TRP A 175 6.66 5.52 -0.25
CA TRP A 175 7.87 6.32 -0.34
C TRP A 175 8.30 6.91 0.99
N THR A 176 9.64 6.96 1.23
CA THR A 176 10.25 7.58 2.40
C THR A 176 9.77 6.96 3.72
N THR A 177 9.59 5.65 3.74
CA THR A 177 9.19 4.89 4.94
C THR A 177 10.33 4.09 5.56
N TRP A 178 11.50 4.05 4.91
CA TRP A 178 12.70 3.50 5.54
C TRP A 178 13.47 4.57 6.34
N PRO A 179 13.97 4.23 7.56
CA PRO A 179 13.68 3.04 8.36
C PRO A 179 12.22 2.99 8.83
N ALA A 180 11.67 1.77 8.90
CA ALA A 180 10.30 1.55 9.31
C ALA A 180 10.03 2.10 10.71
N GLN A 181 9.16 3.10 10.81
CA GLN A 181 8.80 3.74 12.08
C GLN A 181 7.72 2.93 12.82
N PRO A 182 7.70 2.94 14.15
CA PRO A 182 6.62 2.36 14.94
C PRO A 182 5.26 2.95 14.58
N VAL A 183 4.27 2.05 14.41
CA VAL A 183 2.88 2.40 14.16
C VAL A 183 1.94 1.51 14.98
N ASN A 184 0.70 1.88 15.16
CA ASN A 184 -0.29 1.00 15.78
C ASN A 184 -0.73 -0.11 14.78
N GLY A 185 0.18 -1.04 14.49
CA GLY A 185 -0.06 -2.09 13.51
C GLY A 185 1.22 -2.56 12.83
N LEU A 186 1.32 -2.39 11.51
CA LEU A 186 2.46 -2.85 10.74
C LEU A 186 2.90 -1.84 9.67
N LEU A 187 4.20 -1.83 9.40
CA LEU A 187 4.80 -1.05 8.33
C LEU A 187 5.91 -1.87 7.66
N VAL A 188 5.83 -1.98 6.34
CA VAL A 188 6.84 -2.57 5.46
C VAL A 188 7.33 -1.45 4.54
N SER A 189 8.61 -1.08 4.66
CA SER A 189 9.15 0.08 3.99
C SER A 189 9.33 -0.11 2.48
N ASP A 190 9.54 0.99 1.79
CA ASP A 190 9.89 1.07 0.37
C ASP A 190 11.22 0.35 0.01
N TYR A 191 12.07 0.04 1.00
CA TYR A 191 13.37 -0.60 0.77
C TYR A 191 13.32 -2.13 0.68
N VAL A 192 12.17 -2.78 0.90
CA VAL A 192 12.10 -4.26 0.90
C VAL A 192 12.33 -4.91 -0.47
N GLN A 193 12.25 -4.16 -1.54
CA GLN A 193 12.54 -4.64 -2.89
C GLN A 193 14.04 -4.77 -3.18
N TYR A 194 14.88 -3.98 -2.48
CA TYR A 194 16.32 -3.97 -2.68
C TYR A 194 17.00 -5.12 -1.95
N ASP A 195 18.16 -5.55 -2.46
CA ASP A 195 18.98 -6.54 -1.79
C ASP A 195 19.87 -5.85 -0.76
N LEU A 196 19.75 -6.26 0.49
CA LEU A 196 20.59 -5.74 1.57
C LEU A 196 21.99 -6.38 1.60
N GLY A 197 22.29 -7.32 0.70
CA GLY A 197 23.58 -8.01 0.64
C GLY A 197 23.97 -8.63 1.99
N SER A 198 25.16 -8.28 2.50
CA SER A 198 25.69 -8.77 3.76
C SER A 198 25.17 -8.02 5.01
N TRP A 199 24.29 -7.03 4.88
CA TRP A 199 23.79 -6.32 6.04
C TRP A 199 22.97 -7.24 6.96
N PRO A 200 23.24 -7.24 8.29
CA PRO A 200 22.51 -8.09 9.22
C PRO A 200 21.01 -7.78 9.19
N ARG A 201 20.16 -8.81 9.01
CA ARG A 201 18.70 -8.63 8.94
C ARG A 201 18.12 -7.92 10.16
N LYS A 202 18.66 -8.17 11.36
CA LYS A 202 18.25 -7.48 12.59
C LYS A 202 18.45 -5.97 12.56
N ASP A 203 19.37 -5.48 11.72
CA ASP A 203 19.66 -4.07 11.55
C ASP A 203 19.01 -3.45 10.32
N SER A 204 18.25 -4.26 9.56
CA SER A 204 17.64 -3.87 8.28
C SER A 204 16.63 -2.73 8.42
N ARG A 205 15.93 -2.69 9.54
CA ARG A 205 14.86 -1.72 9.84
C ARG A 205 13.87 -1.52 8.69
N ARG A 206 13.67 -2.59 7.87
CA ARG A 206 12.74 -2.57 6.72
C ARG A 206 11.30 -2.75 7.13
N THR A 207 11.07 -3.30 8.33
CA THR A 207 9.73 -3.63 8.81
C THR A 207 9.50 -3.16 10.24
N TYR A 208 8.24 -2.87 10.56
CA TYR A 208 7.76 -2.73 11.93
C TYR A 208 6.46 -3.56 12.10
N PRO A 209 6.39 -4.45 13.09
CA PRO A 209 7.50 -4.88 13.95
C PRO A 209 8.56 -5.68 13.16
N ASP A 210 9.77 -5.76 13.70
CA ASP A 210 10.91 -6.46 13.04
C ASP A 210 10.63 -7.93 12.75
N SER A 211 9.71 -8.55 13.51
CA SER A 211 9.27 -9.94 13.28
C SER A 211 8.65 -10.19 11.89
N LEU A 212 8.26 -9.15 11.18
CA LEU A 212 7.74 -9.25 9.81
C LEU A 212 8.84 -9.50 8.77
N ASP A 213 10.10 -9.20 9.07
CA ASP A 213 11.20 -9.27 8.11
C ASP A 213 11.34 -10.65 7.47
N ALA A 214 11.19 -11.72 8.25
CA ALA A 214 11.21 -13.10 7.73
C ALA A 214 10.05 -13.39 6.76
N THR A 215 8.86 -12.84 7.02
CA THR A 215 7.70 -12.98 6.12
C THR A 215 7.94 -12.21 4.83
N VAL A 216 8.44 -10.99 4.93
CA VAL A 216 8.78 -10.15 3.78
C VAL A 216 9.80 -10.84 2.89
N GLU A 217 10.89 -11.34 3.46
CA GLU A 217 11.95 -12.02 2.70
C GLU A 217 11.46 -13.29 1.97
N ARG A 218 10.61 -14.07 2.61
CA ARG A 218 9.98 -15.24 1.98
C ARG A 218 9.07 -14.87 0.79
N LEU A 219 8.47 -13.69 0.83
CA LEU A 219 7.54 -13.21 -0.21
C LEU A 219 8.22 -12.36 -1.27
N ARG A 220 9.43 -11.85 -0.98
CA ARG A 220 10.20 -11.01 -1.90
C ARG A 220 10.45 -11.75 -3.22
N ARG A 221 10.37 -11.01 -4.31
CA ARG A 221 10.72 -11.45 -5.65
C ARG A 221 11.98 -10.72 -6.09
N THR A 222 12.85 -11.44 -6.77
CA THR A 222 14.01 -10.85 -7.44
C THR A 222 13.84 -10.93 -8.96
N PRO A 223 14.48 -10.06 -9.75
CA PRO A 223 14.39 -10.09 -11.20
C PRO A 223 14.74 -11.47 -11.79
N GLU A 224 15.72 -12.16 -11.19
CA GLU A 224 16.17 -13.50 -11.61
C GLU A 224 15.11 -14.57 -11.37
N SER A 225 14.24 -14.36 -10.37
CA SER A 225 13.12 -15.26 -10.07
C SER A 225 11.96 -15.13 -11.05
N VAL A 226 11.98 -14.12 -11.93
CA VAL A 226 10.90 -13.87 -12.90
C VAL A 226 11.11 -14.73 -14.15
N SER A 227 10.18 -15.64 -14.38
CA SER A 227 10.19 -16.52 -15.54
C SER A 227 9.73 -15.80 -16.82
N TRP A 228 10.11 -16.33 -17.97
CA TRP A 228 9.59 -15.88 -19.26
C TRP A 228 8.06 -16.02 -19.35
N ALA A 229 7.48 -17.07 -18.77
CA ALA A 229 6.04 -17.25 -18.74
C ALA A 229 5.30 -16.09 -18.06
N GLU A 230 5.91 -15.50 -17.02
CA GLU A 230 5.38 -14.29 -16.37
C GLU A 230 5.56 -13.04 -17.23
N ILE A 231 6.61 -12.98 -18.07
CA ILE A 231 6.85 -11.87 -18.99
C ILE A 231 5.88 -11.88 -20.17
N PHE A 232 5.43 -13.04 -20.64
CA PHE A 232 4.49 -13.17 -21.76
C PHE A 232 3.09 -12.60 -21.49
N GLN A 233 2.79 -12.18 -20.28
CA GLN A 233 1.61 -11.37 -20.02
C GLN A 233 1.70 -9.92 -20.52
N PHE A 234 2.93 -9.45 -20.78
CA PHE A 234 3.21 -8.08 -21.22
C PHE A 234 3.60 -7.98 -22.69
N VAL A 235 4.27 -8.99 -23.19
CA VAL A 235 4.75 -9.08 -24.57
C VAL A 235 4.35 -10.42 -25.18
N PRO A 236 4.25 -10.54 -26.52
CA PRO A 236 3.98 -11.83 -27.18
C PRO A 236 5.00 -12.91 -26.80
N ALA A 237 4.53 -14.14 -26.70
CA ALA A 237 5.38 -15.29 -26.42
C ALA A 237 6.36 -15.55 -27.58
N ILE A 238 7.58 -15.91 -27.23
CA ILE A 238 8.67 -16.26 -28.14
C ILE A 238 9.27 -17.61 -27.76
N ASP A 239 10.05 -18.18 -28.65
CA ASP A 239 10.87 -19.35 -28.34
C ASP A 239 12.00 -18.95 -27.38
N THR A 240 11.90 -19.40 -26.14
CA THR A 240 12.86 -19.06 -25.08
C THR A 240 14.21 -19.78 -25.21
N THR A 241 14.34 -20.74 -26.14
CA THR A 241 15.62 -21.37 -26.43
C THR A 241 16.50 -20.52 -27.35
N ASN A 242 15.91 -19.53 -28.03
CA ASN A 242 16.56 -18.67 -29.02
C ASN A 242 16.34 -17.16 -28.71
N VAL A 243 16.29 -16.79 -27.45
CA VAL A 243 16.16 -15.40 -27.04
C VAL A 243 17.37 -14.58 -27.48
N THR A 244 17.15 -13.50 -28.19
CA THR A 244 18.24 -12.61 -28.61
C THR A 244 18.75 -11.77 -27.45
N PRO A 245 20.03 -11.35 -27.46
CA PRO A 245 20.54 -10.41 -26.44
C PRO A 245 19.71 -9.12 -26.33
N LYS A 246 19.13 -8.66 -27.45
CA LYS A 246 18.27 -7.46 -27.46
C LYS A 246 16.93 -7.70 -26.77
N GLN A 247 16.32 -8.86 -26.97
CA GLN A 247 15.10 -9.25 -26.25
C GLN A 247 15.35 -9.36 -24.73
N GLU A 248 16.50 -9.94 -24.33
CA GLU A 248 16.86 -9.96 -22.91
C GLU A 248 17.10 -8.58 -22.34
N GLU A 249 17.77 -7.69 -23.07
CA GLU A 249 17.96 -6.30 -22.66
C GLU A 249 16.61 -5.59 -22.46
N LEU A 250 15.69 -5.73 -23.43
CA LEU A 250 14.38 -5.12 -23.39
C LEU A 250 13.56 -5.58 -22.17
N VAL A 251 13.64 -6.83 -21.76
CA VAL A 251 12.86 -7.35 -20.64
C VAL A 251 13.59 -7.29 -19.29
N ARG A 252 14.86 -6.99 -19.24
CA ARG A 252 15.63 -6.93 -17.99
C ARG A 252 15.04 -5.95 -17.00
N ASN A 253 14.79 -4.73 -17.45
CA ASN A 253 14.16 -3.70 -16.63
C ASN A 253 12.70 -4.04 -16.29
N LEU A 254 11.94 -4.62 -17.25
CA LEU A 254 10.59 -5.11 -17.00
C LEU A 254 10.57 -6.17 -15.89
N LYS A 255 11.51 -7.13 -15.88
CA LYS A 255 11.63 -8.13 -14.81
C LYS A 255 11.86 -7.49 -13.46
N TRP A 256 12.68 -6.43 -13.39
CA TRP A 256 12.95 -5.73 -12.15
C TRP A 256 11.70 -5.01 -11.64
N VAL A 257 11.02 -4.24 -12.49
CA VAL A 257 9.77 -3.51 -12.15
C VAL A 257 8.69 -4.48 -11.70
N TYR A 258 8.49 -5.56 -12.46
CA TYR A 258 7.52 -6.59 -12.11
C TYR A 258 7.84 -7.29 -10.79
N ALA A 259 9.10 -7.61 -10.52
CA ALA A 259 9.53 -8.22 -9.26
C ALA A 259 9.27 -7.31 -8.07
N ALA A 260 9.50 -5.99 -8.21
CA ALA A 260 9.23 -5.01 -7.18
C ALA A 260 7.72 -4.93 -6.87
N ASP A 261 6.87 -4.71 -7.88
CA ASP A 261 5.42 -4.66 -7.69
C ASP A 261 4.86 -5.97 -7.15
N MET A 262 5.35 -7.13 -7.62
CA MET A 262 4.95 -8.42 -7.09
C MET A 262 5.42 -8.65 -5.66
N THR A 263 6.53 -8.09 -5.24
CA THR A 263 6.97 -8.12 -3.85
C THR A 263 5.98 -7.36 -2.97
N PHE A 264 5.67 -6.10 -3.32
CA PHE A 264 4.70 -5.29 -2.58
C PHE A 264 3.31 -5.92 -2.58
N TYR A 265 2.85 -6.43 -3.74
CA TYR A 265 1.56 -7.11 -3.85
C TYR A 265 1.47 -8.34 -2.93
N ARG A 266 2.44 -9.26 -3.00
CA ARG A 266 2.43 -10.50 -2.20
C ARG A 266 2.48 -10.21 -0.72
N VAL A 267 3.33 -9.28 -0.31
CA VAL A 267 3.46 -8.86 1.09
C VAL A 267 2.17 -8.19 1.56
N ALA A 268 1.64 -7.24 0.78
CA ALA A 268 0.42 -6.52 1.14
C ALA A 268 -0.78 -7.47 1.25
N MET A 269 -0.99 -8.37 0.30
CA MET A 269 -2.10 -9.33 0.31
C MET A 269 -2.02 -10.28 1.49
N GLU A 270 -0.82 -10.80 1.81
CA GLU A 270 -0.62 -11.68 2.96
C GLU A 270 -0.95 -10.97 4.27
N LEU A 271 -0.39 -9.77 4.46
CA LEU A 271 -0.58 -9.00 5.69
C LEU A 271 -2.01 -8.46 5.83
N TYR A 272 -2.63 -8.03 4.73
CA TYR A 272 -4.00 -7.57 4.72
C TYR A 272 -4.97 -8.68 5.14
N ARG A 273 -4.83 -9.89 4.57
CA ARG A 273 -5.63 -11.07 4.93
C ARG A 273 -5.46 -11.50 6.38
N GLN A 274 -4.24 -11.43 6.89
CA GLN A 274 -3.97 -11.87 8.26
C GLN A 274 -4.47 -10.88 9.33
N ARG A 275 -4.46 -9.59 9.04
CA ARG A 275 -4.64 -8.54 10.06
C ARG A 275 -5.93 -7.76 9.93
N HIS A 276 -6.47 -7.61 8.71
CA HIS A 276 -7.67 -6.79 8.43
C HIS A 276 -7.65 -5.45 9.19
N PRO A 277 -6.61 -4.61 9.05
CA PRO A 277 -6.51 -3.38 9.82
C PRO A 277 -7.61 -2.39 9.44
N ASP A 278 -7.84 -1.38 10.29
CA ASP A 278 -8.82 -0.32 10.00
C ASP A 278 -8.41 0.50 8.78
N PHE A 279 -7.12 0.82 8.69
CA PHE A 279 -6.51 1.50 7.55
C PHE A 279 -5.39 0.63 6.97
N PHE A 280 -5.44 0.41 5.67
CA PHE A 280 -4.36 -0.27 4.95
C PHE A 280 -3.97 0.53 3.72
N THR A 281 -2.66 0.62 3.45
CA THR A 281 -2.18 1.21 2.20
C THR A 281 -1.06 0.40 1.59
N VAL A 282 -1.08 0.33 0.25
CA VAL A 282 -0.02 -0.26 -0.57
C VAL A 282 0.29 0.66 -1.74
N TYR A 283 1.55 0.72 -2.13
CA TYR A 283 2.02 1.53 -3.24
C TYR A 283 2.65 0.65 -4.32
N PHE A 284 2.30 0.94 -5.59
CA PHE A 284 2.82 0.32 -6.80
C PHE A 284 3.48 1.37 -7.68
N ARG A 285 4.73 1.13 -8.05
CA ARG A 285 5.55 2.03 -8.85
C ARG A 285 5.60 1.67 -10.33
N GLY A 286 5.12 0.46 -10.66
CA GLY A 286 5.45 -0.15 -11.94
C GLY A 286 4.88 0.57 -13.16
N VAL A 287 3.71 1.23 -13.06
CA VAL A 287 3.14 1.97 -14.21
C VAL A 287 4.05 3.13 -14.60
N ASP A 288 4.58 3.88 -13.62
CA ASP A 288 5.50 4.98 -13.86
C ASP A 288 6.84 4.48 -14.43
N GLU A 289 7.47 3.51 -13.77
CA GLU A 289 8.77 2.98 -14.22
C GLU A 289 8.70 2.36 -15.62
N ILE A 290 7.62 1.65 -15.95
CA ILE A 290 7.39 1.10 -17.29
C ILE A 290 7.17 2.23 -18.31
N SER A 291 6.48 3.28 -17.94
CA SER A 291 6.28 4.42 -18.81
C SER A 291 7.62 5.13 -19.08
N HIS A 292 8.46 5.37 -18.08
CA HIS A 292 9.79 5.93 -18.27
C HIS A 292 10.69 5.08 -19.18
N LEU A 293 10.55 3.75 -19.12
CA LEU A 293 11.38 2.85 -19.90
C LEU A 293 10.91 2.66 -21.36
N TYR A 294 9.61 2.79 -21.62
CA TYR A 294 9.06 2.31 -22.90
C TYR A 294 8.15 3.31 -23.61
N TRP A 295 7.81 4.47 -23.04
CA TRP A 295 6.89 5.42 -23.68
C TRP A 295 7.45 5.99 -24.98
N ASP A 296 8.68 6.45 -24.92
CA ASP A 296 9.36 7.12 -26.03
C ASP A 296 10.42 6.23 -26.71
N ILE A 297 10.32 4.91 -26.54
CA ILE A 297 11.38 3.96 -26.97
C ILE A 297 11.61 3.93 -28.48
N ASP A 298 10.64 4.40 -29.26
CA ASP A 298 10.69 4.53 -30.73
C ASP A 298 11.34 5.83 -31.20
N LEU A 299 11.59 6.78 -30.30
CA LEU A 299 12.21 8.06 -30.68
C LEU A 299 13.70 7.87 -31.05
N PRO A 300 14.20 8.60 -32.07
CA PRO A 300 15.60 8.56 -32.44
C PRO A 300 16.55 8.84 -31.29
N GLY A 301 17.52 7.93 -31.08
CA GLY A 301 18.51 8.05 -30.01
C GLY A 301 18.06 7.55 -28.64
N TYR A 302 16.81 7.10 -28.50
CA TYR A 302 16.33 6.50 -27.23
C TYR A 302 16.98 5.13 -26.97
N SER A 303 17.09 4.28 -27.98
CA SER A 303 17.85 3.02 -27.92
C SER A 303 19.06 3.08 -28.87
N ASN A 304 20.16 2.42 -28.47
CA ASN A 304 21.37 2.29 -29.30
C ASN A 304 21.88 0.84 -29.25
N PRO A 305 21.82 0.08 -30.39
CA PRO A 305 21.25 0.51 -31.67
C PRO A 305 19.74 0.74 -31.62
N PRO A 306 19.16 1.46 -32.61
CA PRO A 306 17.71 1.59 -32.74
C PRO A 306 17.02 0.25 -32.84
N LEU A 307 15.76 0.18 -32.34
CA LEU A 307 14.96 -1.04 -32.43
C LEU A 307 14.53 -1.30 -33.87
N THR A 308 14.50 -2.57 -34.24
CA THR A 308 13.91 -3.03 -35.49
C THR A 308 12.38 -2.98 -35.41
N ASP A 309 11.69 -2.96 -36.57
CA ASP A 309 10.22 -3.03 -36.63
C ASP A 309 9.66 -4.25 -35.91
N ALA A 310 10.37 -5.39 -35.93
CA ALA A 310 9.98 -6.61 -35.24
C ALA A 310 10.07 -6.45 -33.70
N GLU A 311 11.12 -5.83 -33.19
CA GLU A 311 11.29 -5.54 -31.77
C GLU A 311 10.27 -4.51 -31.31
N MET A 312 10.01 -3.46 -32.09
CA MET A 312 8.96 -2.48 -31.80
C MET A 312 7.56 -3.12 -31.78
N ALA A 313 7.25 -3.97 -32.74
CA ALA A 313 5.98 -4.71 -32.77
C ALA A 313 5.83 -5.62 -31.54
N TRP A 314 6.93 -6.20 -31.05
CA TRP A 314 6.95 -7.08 -29.89
C TRP A 314 6.64 -6.35 -28.56
N ILE A 315 7.18 -5.15 -28.37
CA ILE A 315 6.99 -4.37 -27.13
C ILE A 315 5.82 -3.37 -27.18
N ARG A 316 5.19 -3.17 -28.34
CA ARG A 316 4.14 -2.18 -28.61
C ARG A 316 3.05 -2.09 -27.54
N HIS A 317 2.66 -3.23 -26.99
CA HIS A 317 1.54 -3.32 -26.02
C HIS A 317 2.00 -3.45 -24.57
N LEU A 318 3.30 -3.27 -24.29
CA LEU A 318 3.86 -3.47 -22.98
C LEU A 318 3.20 -2.53 -21.94
N ILE A 319 3.16 -1.23 -22.20
CA ILE A 319 2.51 -0.26 -21.29
C ILE A 319 1.02 -0.59 -21.09
N PRO A 320 0.16 -0.71 -22.13
CA PRO A 320 -1.24 -1.10 -21.96
C PRO A 320 -1.41 -2.43 -21.19
N ASN A 321 -0.56 -3.42 -21.45
CA ASN A 321 -0.63 -4.70 -20.75
C ASN A 321 -0.24 -4.57 -19.28
N TYR A 322 0.64 -3.63 -18.92
CA TYR A 322 0.97 -3.36 -17.53
C TYR A 322 -0.20 -2.74 -16.76
N TYR A 323 -1.00 -1.88 -17.39
CA TYR A 323 -2.28 -1.42 -16.81
C TYR A 323 -3.27 -2.57 -16.58
N VAL A 324 -3.38 -3.50 -17.54
CA VAL A 324 -4.20 -4.71 -17.38
C VAL A 324 -3.69 -5.60 -16.23
N PHE A 325 -2.38 -5.70 -16.06
CA PHE A 325 -1.79 -6.38 -14.90
C PHE A 325 -2.16 -5.66 -13.59
N THR A 326 -2.00 -4.34 -13.53
CA THR A 326 -2.38 -3.53 -12.36
C THR A 326 -3.87 -3.68 -12.04
N ASP A 327 -4.75 -3.72 -13.05
CA ASP A 327 -6.19 -3.98 -12.88
C ASP A 327 -6.46 -5.34 -12.21
N ARG A 328 -5.70 -6.39 -12.56
CA ARG A 328 -5.82 -7.70 -11.89
C ARG A 328 -5.40 -7.65 -10.43
N LEU A 329 -4.32 -6.94 -10.11
CA LEU A 329 -3.91 -6.74 -8.72
C LEU A 329 -5.01 -6.01 -7.93
N LEU A 330 -5.56 -4.94 -8.50
CA LEU A 330 -6.70 -4.21 -7.95
C LEU A 330 -7.90 -5.14 -7.71
N GLY A 331 -8.25 -5.98 -8.69
CA GLY A 331 -9.35 -6.93 -8.56
C GLY A 331 -9.21 -7.88 -7.37
N ASN A 332 -8.00 -8.34 -7.08
CA ASN A 332 -7.73 -9.18 -5.92
C ASN A 332 -7.91 -8.41 -4.61
N PHE A 333 -7.47 -7.15 -4.54
CA PHE A 333 -7.69 -6.29 -3.37
C PHE A 333 -9.18 -5.98 -3.17
N LEU A 334 -9.93 -5.68 -4.23
CA LEU A 334 -11.37 -5.43 -4.15
C LEU A 334 -12.14 -6.65 -3.66
N LYS A 335 -11.72 -7.85 -4.06
CA LYS A 335 -12.31 -9.10 -3.58
C LYS A 335 -12.05 -9.32 -2.09
N GLU A 336 -10.83 -9.06 -1.63
CA GLU A 336 -10.44 -9.24 -0.24
C GLU A 336 -11.04 -8.18 0.68
N ALA A 337 -11.07 -6.91 0.24
CA ALA A 337 -11.63 -5.79 1.00
C ALA A 337 -13.12 -5.95 1.27
N GLY A 338 -13.85 -6.58 0.34
CA GLY A 338 -15.30 -6.77 0.45
C GLY A 338 -16.08 -5.47 0.29
N LYS A 339 -17.39 -5.54 0.57
CA LYS A 339 -18.31 -4.41 0.37
C LYS A 339 -18.31 -3.37 1.48
N ASP A 340 -17.77 -3.71 2.65
CA ASP A 340 -17.82 -2.88 3.87
C ASP A 340 -16.52 -2.07 4.08
N THR A 341 -15.67 -2.00 3.04
CA THR A 341 -14.42 -1.24 3.02
C THR A 341 -14.50 -0.15 1.96
N ASP A 342 -14.11 1.07 2.32
CA ASP A 342 -13.89 2.12 1.33
C ASP A 342 -12.53 1.93 0.69
N VAL A 343 -12.52 1.81 -0.64
CA VAL A 343 -11.31 1.62 -1.43
C VAL A 343 -11.04 2.89 -2.23
N ILE A 344 -9.84 3.42 -2.08
CA ILE A 344 -9.34 4.58 -2.82
C ILE A 344 -8.13 4.13 -3.63
N VAL A 345 -8.17 4.35 -4.94
CA VAL A 345 -7.01 4.21 -5.82
C VAL A 345 -6.65 5.60 -6.31
N CYS A 346 -5.42 6.03 -6.10
CA CYS A 346 -4.97 7.35 -6.53
C CYS A 346 -3.59 7.28 -7.19
N SER A 347 -3.35 8.23 -8.09
CA SER A 347 -2.05 8.48 -8.69
C SER A 347 -1.55 9.86 -8.29
N ASP A 348 -0.26 10.01 -8.14
CA ASP A 348 0.39 11.27 -7.80
C ASP A 348 0.47 12.24 -8.97
N HIS A 349 0.58 11.73 -10.20
CA HIS A 349 0.59 12.49 -11.47
C HIS A 349 0.16 11.57 -12.63
N GLY A 350 0.01 12.12 -13.82
CA GLY A 350 -0.12 11.38 -15.06
C GLY A 350 1.20 11.31 -15.82
N PHE A 351 1.19 10.74 -17.02
CA PHE A 351 2.39 10.56 -17.86
C PHE A 351 2.19 11.10 -19.28
N MET A 352 3.29 11.62 -19.86
CA MET A 352 3.36 12.02 -21.28
C MET A 352 4.78 11.77 -21.79
N GLY A 353 4.93 11.51 -23.08
CA GLY A 353 6.25 11.44 -23.70
C GLY A 353 6.98 12.77 -23.58
N GLY A 354 8.29 12.75 -23.50
CA GLY A 354 9.12 13.95 -23.39
C GLY A 354 10.54 13.76 -23.91
N GLY A 355 10.88 12.54 -24.32
CA GLY A 355 12.22 12.17 -24.71
C GLY A 355 13.16 11.92 -23.53
N LYS A 356 14.36 11.45 -23.84
CA LYS A 356 15.36 11.05 -22.84
C LYS A 356 15.80 12.24 -21.97
N GLY A 357 15.66 12.12 -20.67
CA GLY A 357 16.12 13.15 -19.70
C GLY A 357 15.15 14.33 -19.51
N VAL A 358 13.95 14.28 -20.07
CA VAL A 358 12.87 15.25 -19.82
C VAL A 358 11.91 14.64 -18.81
N MET A 359 11.46 15.44 -17.83
CA MET A 359 10.43 15.01 -16.87
C MET A 359 9.10 14.85 -17.64
N ALA A 360 8.73 13.61 -17.92
CA ALA A 360 7.63 13.24 -18.81
C ALA A 360 6.30 13.11 -18.07
N HIS A 361 6.03 13.96 -17.08
CA HIS A 361 4.86 13.87 -16.21
C HIS A 361 3.79 14.89 -16.57
N LYS A 362 2.51 14.53 -16.42
CA LYS A 362 1.35 15.41 -16.47
C LYS A 362 0.86 15.74 -15.07
N LEU A 363 0.30 16.96 -14.92
CA LEU A 363 -0.30 17.37 -13.63
C LEU A 363 -1.50 16.52 -13.20
N ASP A 364 -2.28 16.02 -14.16
CA ASP A 364 -3.49 15.27 -13.85
C ASP A 364 -3.21 13.77 -13.87
N GLY A 365 -3.20 13.15 -12.69
CA GLY A 365 -3.28 11.71 -12.50
C GLY A 365 -4.72 11.23 -12.39
N MET A 366 -4.93 10.06 -11.82
CA MET A 366 -6.23 9.41 -11.69
C MET A 366 -6.64 9.22 -10.23
N ILE A 367 -7.96 9.23 -9.99
CA ILE A 367 -8.57 8.83 -8.73
C ILE A 367 -9.80 7.99 -8.97
N PHE A 368 -9.93 6.92 -8.20
CA PHE A 368 -11.13 6.07 -8.10
C PHE A 368 -11.45 5.85 -6.63
N MET A 369 -12.71 5.92 -6.29
CA MET A 369 -13.21 5.68 -4.94
C MET A 369 -14.42 4.76 -5.02
N MET A 370 -14.54 3.76 -4.14
CA MET A 370 -15.69 2.87 -4.05
C MET A 370 -15.85 2.35 -2.62
N GLY A 371 -17.06 2.37 -2.09
CA GLY A 371 -17.33 1.84 -0.75
C GLY A 371 -18.59 2.42 -0.12
N PRO A 372 -18.83 2.11 1.18
CA PRO A 372 -20.03 2.53 1.89
C PRO A 372 -20.23 4.04 2.00
N HIS A 373 -19.13 4.81 1.99
CA HIS A 373 -19.14 6.26 2.18
C HIS A 373 -18.94 7.05 0.88
N VAL A 374 -18.97 6.34 -0.27
CA VAL A 374 -18.67 6.90 -1.60
C VAL A 374 -19.94 7.04 -2.43
N VAL A 375 -20.04 8.12 -3.19
CA VAL A 375 -21.13 8.32 -4.17
C VAL A 375 -21.00 7.30 -5.30
N LYS A 376 -22.10 6.63 -5.64
CA LYS A 376 -22.14 5.67 -6.77
C LYS A 376 -22.37 6.42 -8.08
N GLY A 377 -21.55 6.09 -9.09
CA GLY A 377 -21.59 6.74 -10.41
C GLY A 377 -21.20 8.23 -10.33
N GLY A 378 -20.46 8.63 -9.28
CA GLY A 378 -20.03 10.00 -9.09
C GLY A 378 -18.89 10.39 -10.01
N SER A 379 -18.83 11.68 -10.37
CA SER A 379 -17.70 12.28 -11.09
C SER A 379 -16.90 13.16 -10.15
N ILE A 380 -15.61 12.86 -10.02
CA ILE A 380 -14.67 13.66 -9.20
C ILE A 380 -14.04 14.71 -10.10
N SER A 381 -14.16 15.97 -9.70
CA SER A 381 -13.54 17.11 -10.39
C SER A 381 -12.92 18.08 -9.39
N GLY A 382 -11.81 18.72 -9.78
CA GLY A 382 -11.11 19.71 -8.95
C GLY A 382 -10.47 19.12 -7.69
N ALA A 383 -10.31 17.80 -7.60
CA ALA A 383 -9.56 17.14 -6.54
C ALA A 383 -8.05 17.27 -6.76
N THR A 384 -7.32 17.38 -5.67
CA THR A 384 -5.86 17.47 -5.66
C THR A 384 -5.26 16.37 -4.79
N VAL A 385 -3.99 16.08 -4.98
CA VAL A 385 -3.23 15.11 -4.17
C VAL A 385 -3.26 15.43 -2.67
N LEU A 386 -3.42 16.71 -2.32
CA LEU A 386 -3.54 17.15 -0.93
C LEU A 386 -4.86 16.73 -0.26
N ASP A 387 -5.87 16.38 -1.05
CA ASP A 387 -7.22 16.11 -0.57
C ASP A 387 -7.38 14.65 -0.05
N ILE A 388 -6.43 13.76 -0.34
CA ILE A 388 -6.53 12.32 0.00
C ILE A 388 -6.56 12.12 1.53
N ALA A 389 -5.59 12.64 2.28
CA ALA A 389 -5.57 12.48 3.73
C ALA A 389 -6.79 13.11 4.44
N PRO A 390 -7.24 14.34 4.11
CA PRO A 390 -8.50 14.89 4.62
C PRO A 390 -9.74 14.05 4.26
N THR A 391 -9.78 13.46 3.07
CA THR A 391 -10.87 12.56 2.65
C THR A 391 -10.93 11.30 3.53
N ILE A 392 -9.77 10.69 3.82
CA ILE A 392 -9.69 9.54 4.71
C ILE A 392 -10.16 9.91 6.12
N LEU A 393 -9.74 11.05 6.67
CA LEU A 393 -10.24 11.54 7.96
C LEU A 393 -11.76 11.70 7.96
N ALA A 394 -12.32 12.26 6.89
CA ALA A 394 -13.77 12.44 6.75
C ALA A 394 -14.54 11.11 6.74
N ILE A 395 -14.02 10.08 6.07
CA ILE A 395 -14.58 8.72 6.08
C ILE A 395 -14.64 8.16 7.51
N TYR A 396 -13.59 8.37 8.31
CA TYR A 396 -13.57 7.96 9.72
C TYR A 396 -14.42 8.85 10.65
N GLY A 397 -15.03 9.92 10.14
CA GLY A 397 -15.76 10.89 10.96
C GLY A 397 -14.84 11.69 11.87
N LEU A 398 -13.61 11.90 11.46
CA LEU A 398 -12.61 12.68 12.18
C LEU A 398 -12.51 14.09 11.59
N PRO A 399 -12.32 15.12 12.43
CA PRO A 399 -12.17 16.48 11.94
C PRO A 399 -10.88 16.63 11.12
N THR A 400 -10.89 17.51 10.12
CA THR A 400 -9.67 17.94 9.44
C THR A 400 -8.90 18.95 10.29
N ALA A 401 -7.60 19.10 10.06
CA ALA A 401 -6.79 20.10 10.73
C ALA A 401 -6.64 21.38 9.88
N ARG A 402 -6.48 22.55 10.54
CA ARG A 402 -6.30 23.85 9.87
C ARG A 402 -4.96 23.96 9.13
N ASP A 403 -3.97 23.22 9.60
CA ASP A 403 -2.63 23.17 8.99
C ASP A 403 -2.53 22.20 7.82
N MET A 404 -3.58 21.40 7.53
CA MET A 404 -3.72 20.69 6.27
C MET A 404 -4.12 21.66 5.15
N ASP A 405 -3.49 21.48 3.97
CA ASP A 405 -3.74 22.34 2.80
C ASP A 405 -4.86 21.79 1.91
N GLY A 406 -5.14 20.49 2.01
CA GLY A 406 -6.24 19.82 1.32
C GLY A 406 -7.57 19.88 2.07
N ARG A 407 -8.61 19.36 1.43
CA ARG A 407 -9.98 19.23 1.94
C ARG A 407 -10.59 17.88 1.50
N PRO A 408 -11.64 17.37 2.14
CA PRO A 408 -12.35 16.21 1.66
C PRO A 408 -12.82 16.39 0.21
N ILE A 409 -12.63 15.36 -0.63
CA ILE A 409 -12.90 15.40 -2.07
C ILE A 409 -14.39 15.57 -2.33
N PRO A 410 -14.81 16.68 -2.95
CA PRO A 410 -16.20 16.86 -3.34
C PRO A 410 -16.56 15.94 -4.51
N GLY A 411 -17.83 15.48 -4.56
CA GLY A 411 -18.30 14.55 -5.60
C GLY A 411 -17.86 13.11 -5.44
N GLY A 412 -16.86 12.83 -4.58
CA GLY A 412 -16.42 11.47 -4.26
C GLY A 412 -17.09 10.88 -3.02
N LEU A 413 -17.33 11.69 -2.00
CA LEU A 413 -17.94 11.29 -0.73
C LEU A 413 -19.45 11.52 -0.69
N ASP A 414 -20.15 10.71 0.11
CA ASP A 414 -21.54 10.94 0.44
C ASP A 414 -21.76 12.40 0.93
N PRO A 415 -22.76 13.12 0.40
CA PRO A 415 -23.01 14.52 0.75
C PRO A 415 -23.25 14.76 2.25
N GLY A 416 -23.76 13.74 2.97
CA GLY A 416 -23.95 13.83 4.44
C GLY A 416 -22.61 13.90 5.18
N ILE A 417 -21.60 13.20 4.71
CA ILE A 417 -20.23 13.25 5.25
C ILE A 417 -19.62 14.63 5.00
N VAL A 418 -19.71 15.13 3.78
CA VAL A 418 -19.18 16.46 3.41
C VAL A 418 -19.80 17.53 4.28
N LYS A 419 -21.15 17.56 4.38
CA LYS A 419 -21.88 18.52 5.24
C LYS A 419 -21.49 18.42 6.71
N ARG A 420 -21.23 17.22 7.21
CA ARG A 420 -20.78 17.01 8.60
C ARG A 420 -19.42 17.66 8.81
N VAL A 421 -18.45 17.36 7.96
CA VAL A 421 -17.08 17.92 8.05
C VAL A 421 -17.08 19.44 7.94
N GLU A 422 -17.93 20.03 7.07
CA GLU A 422 -18.06 21.48 6.92
C GLU A 422 -18.61 22.16 8.19
N ARG A 423 -19.44 21.46 8.98
CA ARG A 423 -20.02 21.97 10.23
C ARG A 423 -19.12 21.75 11.45
N GLU A 424 -18.22 20.78 11.38
CA GLU A 424 -17.32 20.47 12.50
C GLU A 424 -16.20 21.51 12.60
N THR A 425 -15.85 21.85 13.84
CA THR A 425 -14.71 22.72 14.09
C THR A 425 -13.42 21.97 13.72
N ARG A 426 -12.66 22.52 12.79
CA ARG A 426 -11.34 21.96 12.42
C ARG A 426 -10.41 22.03 13.63
N LEU A 427 -9.61 20.97 13.83
CA LEU A 427 -8.52 21.01 14.80
C LEU A 427 -7.44 22.01 14.35
N GLU A 428 -6.68 22.57 15.28
CA GLU A 428 -5.53 23.41 14.91
C GLU A 428 -4.49 22.58 14.18
N THR A 429 -4.15 21.40 14.73
CA THR A 429 -3.17 20.48 14.16
C THR A 429 -3.29 19.08 14.74
N TYR A 430 -2.87 18.08 13.98
CA TYR A 430 -2.59 16.71 14.47
C TYR A 430 -1.15 16.54 14.93
N GLU A 431 -0.29 17.53 14.73
CA GLU A 431 1.10 17.44 15.17
C GLU A 431 1.18 17.43 16.69
N THR A 432 2.08 16.59 17.20
CA THR A 432 2.50 16.60 18.60
C THR A 432 3.93 17.13 18.67
N ALA A 433 4.45 17.33 19.86
CA ALA A 433 5.87 17.63 20.03
C ALA A 433 6.71 16.62 19.22
N ARG A 434 7.83 17.09 18.64
CA ARG A 434 8.71 16.32 17.76
C ARG A 434 8.99 14.94 18.36
N ALA A 435 8.74 13.88 17.59
CA ALA A 435 8.98 12.53 18.08
C ALA A 435 10.48 12.31 18.34
N PRO A 436 10.87 11.53 19.38
CA PRO A 436 12.26 11.14 19.55
C PRO A 436 12.82 10.47 18.28
N GLY A 437 14.03 10.86 17.85
CA GLY A 437 14.67 10.28 16.65
C GLY A 437 14.41 11.01 15.33
N GLN A 438 13.58 12.06 15.30
CA GLN A 438 13.51 12.94 14.13
C GLN A 438 14.81 13.74 14.00
N SER A 439 15.44 13.64 12.83
CA SER A 439 16.67 14.34 12.47
C SER A 439 16.42 15.23 11.26
N GLU A 440 17.29 16.21 11.05
CA GLU A 440 17.28 17.00 9.80
C GLU A 440 18.19 16.37 8.74
N GLU A 441 18.84 15.25 9.06
CA GLU A 441 19.77 14.55 8.18
C GLU A 441 19.24 13.14 7.85
N PRO A 442 19.39 12.70 6.58
CA PRO A 442 18.99 11.36 6.18
C PRO A 442 19.90 10.30 6.82
N LEU A 443 19.33 9.12 7.03
CA LEU A 443 20.10 7.97 7.49
C LEU A 443 20.69 7.23 6.29
N ARG A 444 21.92 6.74 6.43
CA ARG A 444 22.58 5.93 5.41
C ARG A 444 22.09 4.48 5.45
N SER A 445 21.95 3.90 4.27
CA SER A 445 21.64 2.49 4.09
C SER A 445 22.61 1.81 3.12
N PRO A 446 22.73 0.49 3.13
CA PRO A 446 23.58 -0.24 2.18
C PRO A 446 23.05 -0.20 0.76
N VAL A 447 21.77 0.13 0.56
CA VAL A 447 21.12 0.19 -0.75
C VAL A 447 21.09 1.59 -1.36
N ASP A 448 21.75 2.58 -0.72
CA ASP A 448 21.75 3.96 -1.22
C ASP A 448 22.33 4.07 -2.63
N GLU A 449 23.35 3.29 -2.97
CA GLU A 449 23.94 3.30 -4.31
C GLU A 449 23.06 2.55 -5.31
N GLU A 450 22.50 1.39 -4.95
CA GLU A 450 21.54 0.66 -5.81
C GLU A 450 20.32 1.51 -6.14
N LEU A 451 19.77 2.22 -5.12
CA LEU A 451 18.67 3.15 -5.32
C LEU A 451 19.08 4.30 -6.25
N ARG A 452 20.28 4.86 -6.08
CA ARG A 452 20.79 5.93 -6.95
C ARG A 452 20.94 5.46 -8.39
N GLU A 453 21.55 4.30 -8.61
CA GLU A 453 21.70 3.70 -9.95
C GLU A 453 20.34 3.44 -10.59
N ARG A 454 19.37 2.95 -9.82
CA ARG A 454 18.02 2.71 -10.32
C ARG A 454 17.34 4.02 -10.74
N LEU A 455 17.36 5.05 -9.91
CA LEU A 455 16.77 6.35 -10.24
C LEU A 455 17.46 6.99 -11.46
N ARG A 456 18.79 6.80 -11.60
CA ARG A 456 19.54 7.24 -12.79
C ARG A 456 19.11 6.47 -14.04
N SER A 457 18.94 5.15 -13.96
CA SER A 457 18.50 4.31 -15.09
C SER A 457 17.10 4.67 -15.59
N LEU A 458 16.26 5.22 -14.72
CA LEU A 458 14.91 5.70 -15.04
C LEU A 458 14.87 7.17 -15.47
N GLY A 459 16.01 7.89 -15.38
CA GLY A 459 16.10 9.29 -15.78
C GLY A 459 15.63 10.31 -14.73
N TYR A 460 15.33 9.91 -13.50
CA TYR A 460 14.92 10.83 -12.43
C TYR A 460 16.06 11.71 -11.92
N ILE A 461 17.30 11.25 -12.04
CA ILE A 461 18.53 11.96 -11.66
C ILE A 461 19.61 11.78 -12.72
N GLN A 462 20.54 12.75 -12.79
CA GLN A 462 21.70 12.71 -13.69
C GLN A 462 22.88 11.94 -13.11
#